data_233f6f7e6881e6362e8efb6268d2e3b3
#
_entry.id   233f6f7e6881e6362e8efb6268d2e3b3
#
_cell.length_a   1.000
_cell.length_b   1.000
_cell.length_c   1.000
_cell.angle_alpha   90.00
_cell.angle_beta   90.00
_cell.angle_gamma   90.00
#
_symmetry.space_group_name_H-M   'P 1'
#
loop_
_entity.id
_entity.type
_entity.pdbx_description
1 polymer ?
#
loop_
_entity_poly.entity_id
_entity_poly.type
_entity_poly.pdbx_seq_one_letter_code
_entity_poly.pdbx_strand_id
1 'polypeptide(L)'
;MAKIVGIGANVFDTLYNIPSYPTEDTKMRATASKTAGGGPVATGLVAAQKLGEKTSYIGVLSDDNGGRFLKEDFEKYGVETDLIEVKSGYRSFASVLWLCADTATRTCVFDKGNLPALCLNEAQKQAIKDAEILMVDGNEMDAAVEAAKIARENGVKVLYDCCGLYDGVEKLLALTDIMIPSEEFSLGHTGCKTAEEAAKKLYETYHPEVVVITQGKKGGIIYDGEGIADYPIYPAKVVDSNGSGDVFHGAFAAGIAKGFDYLKCCHFSSAVSGLKCTGIGARESVPDFETVKKYLKENGYEL
;
A
#
# COMPACT_ATOMS: atom_id res chain seq x y z
N MET A 1 12.01 12.54 13.60
CA MET A 1 12.11 11.17 13.10
C MET A 1 10.77 10.78 12.50
N ALA A 2 10.77 9.99 11.45
CA ALA A 2 9.54 9.47 10.87
C ALA A 2 8.86 8.50 11.85
N LYS A 3 7.53 8.55 11.93
CA LYS A 3 6.76 7.59 12.72
C LYS A 3 6.50 6.30 11.93
N ILE A 4 6.40 6.41 10.62
CA ILE A 4 6.11 5.30 9.71
C ILE A 4 7.25 5.19 8.71
N VAL A 5 7.90 4.04 8.70
CA VAL A 5 8.98 3.71 7.76
C VAL A 5 8.48 2.61 6.83
N GLY A 6 8.81 2.69 5.54
CA GLY A 6 8.34 1.71 4.57
C GLY A 6 9.44 1.12 3.72
N ILE A 7 9.34 -0.20 3.46
CA ILE A 7 10.19 -0.98 2.54
C ILE A 7 9.28 -1.74 1.58
N GLY A 8 9.42 -1.49 0.30
CA GLY A 8 8.61 -2.17 -0.72
C GLY A 8 8.74 -1.53 -2.10
N ALA A 9 7.81 -1.87 -2.99
CA ALA A 9 7.84 -1.37 -4.35
C ALA A 9 7.58 0.14 -4.43
N ASN A 10 8.40 0.82 -5.24
CA ASN A 10 8.15 2.17 -5.72
C ASN A 10 8.26 2.15 -7.26
N VAL A 11 7.14 2.38 -7.93
CA VAL A 11 6.97 2.06 -9.35
C VAL A 11 6.73 3.32 -10.16
N PHE A 12 7.48 3.47 -11.26
CA PHE A 12 7.27 4.54 -12.24
C PHE A 12 6.15 4.12 -13.20
N ASP A 13 4.95 4.63 -12.97
CA ASP A 13 3.76 4.27 -13.73
C ASP A 13 3.53 5.22 -14.91
N THR A 14 3.24 4.65 -16.07
CA THR A 14 2.70 5.36 -17.22
C THR A 14 1.27 4.91 -17.47
N LEU A 15 0.31 5.81 -17.26
CA LEU A 15 -1.12 5.56 -17.41
C LEU A 15 -1.57 6.05 -18.78
N TYR A 16 -2.32 5.22 -19.51
CA TYR A 16 -2.99 5.57 -20.75
C TYR A 16 -4.50 5.35 -20.62
N ASN A 17 -5.27 6.41 -20.80
CA ASN A 17 -6.72 6.28 -20.95
C ASN A 17 -7.02 5.87 -22.37
N ILE A 18 -7.66 4.71 -22.55
CA ILE A 18 -8.02 4.15 -23.84
C ILE A 18 -9.54 3.98 -23.95
N PRO A 19 -10.15 4.21 -25.12
CA PRO A 19 -11.60 4.00 -25.29
C PRO A 19 -11.97 2.52 -25.10
N SER A 20 -11.23 1.60 -25.71
CA SER A 20 -11.38 0.14 -25.62
C SER A 20 -10.01 -0.53 -25.63
N TYR A 21 -9.91 -1.81 -25.29
CA TYR A 21 -8.64 -2.54 -25.47
C TYR A 21 -8.31 -2.70 -26.96
N PRO A 22 -7.05 -2.39 -27.38
CA PRO A 22 -6.64 -2.63 -28.76
C PRO A 22 -6.63 -4.15 -29.06
N THR A 23 -6.95 -4.50 -30.30
CA THR A 23 -6.70 -5.84 -30.81
C THR A 23 -5.22 -6.00 -31.18
N GLU A 24 -4.76 -7.25 -31.25
CA GLU A 24 -3.39 -7.56 -31.66
C GLU A 24 -3.06 -6.94 -33.02
N ASP A 25 -1.84 -6.49 -33.22
CA ASP A 25 -1.30 -5.88 -34.45
C ASP A 25 -2.05 -4.63 -34.92
N THR A 26 -2.62 -3.84 -34.00
CA THR A 26 -3.31 -2.59 -34.33
C THR A 26 -2.66 -1.38 -33.63
N LYS A 27 -3.03 -0.17 -34.10
CA LYS A 27 -2.66 1.10 -33.50
C LYS A 27 -3.90 1.78 -32.95
N MET A 28 -3.80 2.27 -31.72
CA MET A 28 -4.87 3.03 -31.07
C MET A 28 -4.31 4.33 -30.52
N ARG A 29 -5.09 5.40 -30.64
CA ARG A 29 -4.79 6.67 -29.98
C ARG A 29 -5.41 6.68 -28.59
N ALA A 30 -4.58 6.84 -27.57
CA ALA A 30 -5.05 7.12 -26.22
C ALA A 30 -5.77 8.48 -26.15
N THR A 31 -6.78 8.60 -25.31
CA THR A 31 -7.50 9.86 -25.06
C THR A 31 -6.75 10.77 -24.11
N ALA A 32 -5.96 10.20 -23.20
CA ALA A 32 -5.06 10.92 -22.31
C ALA A 32 -3.90 10.02 -21.88
N SER A 33 -2.80 10.61 -21.44
CA SER A 33 -1.70 9.89 -20.78
C SER A 33 -1.14 10.71 -19.63
N LYS A 34 -0.56 10.01 -18.63
CA LYS A 34 0.02 10.61 -17.44
C LYS A 34 1.10 9.72 -16.87
N THR A 35 2.13 10.32 -16.28
CA THR A 35 3.08 9.61 -15.41
C THR A 35 2.71 9.83 -13.94
N ALA A 36 2.91 8.80 -13.11
CA ALA A 36 2.64 8.84 -11.68
C ALA A 36 3.59 7.93 -10.92
N GLY A 37 3.74 8.17 -9.63
CA GLY A 37 4.35 7.20 -8.73
C GLY A 37 3.31 6.18 -8.29
N GLY A 38 3.68 4.91 -8.30
CA GLY A 38 2.92 3.75 -7.84
C GLY A 38 3.72 2.89 -6.88
N GLY A 39 3.24 1.67 -6.68
CA GLY A 39 3.78 0.70 -5.73
C GLY A 39 3.05 0.74 -4.38
N PRO A 40 2.80 -0.45 -3.77
CA PRO A 40 1.94 -0.54 -2.59
C PRO A 40 2.46 0.28 -1.41
N VAL A 41 3.62 -0.06 -0.85
CA VAL A 41 4.21 0.68 0.27
C VAL A 41 4.45 2.14 -0.08
N ALA A 42 4.97 2.44 -1.26
CA ALA A 42 5.27 3.81 -1.65
C ALA A 42 4.01 4.69 -1.70
N THR A 43 2.89 4.17 -2.20
CA THR A 43 1.60 4.85 -2.21
C THR A 43 1.02 4.96 -0.79
N GLY A 44 1.15 3.92 0.03
CA GLY A 44 0.76 3.92 1.43
C GLY A 44 1.48 4.99 2.25
N LEU A 45 2.79 5.16 2.07
CA LEU A 45 3.57 6.22 2.75
C LEU A 45 3.10 7.62 2.36
N VAL A 46 2.84 7.86 1.06
CA VAL A 46 2.26 9.14 0.62
C VAL A 46 0.88 9.36 1.23
N ALA A 47 0.05 8.33 1.33
CA ALA A 47 -1.26 8.43 1.97
C ALA A 47 -1.13 8.79 3.46
N ALA A 48 -0.28 8.10 4.20
CA ALA A 48 -0.03 8.40 5.61
C ALA A 48 0.52 9.83 5.83
N GLN A 49 1.43 10.28 4.96
CA GLN A 49 1.99 11.63 4.98
C GLN A 49 0.91 12.69 4.77
N LYS A 50 0.02 12.53 3.79
CA LYS A 50 -1.10 13.44 3.54
C LYS A 50 -2.13 13.47 4.66
N LEU A 51 -2.22 12.38 5.42
CA LEU A 51 -3.06 12.27 6.63
C LEU A 51 -2.38 12.84 7.89
N GLY A 52 -1.19 13.44 7.75
CA GLY A 52 -0.51 14.20 8.79
C GLY A 52 0.57 13.44 9.56
N GLU A 53 0.92 12.23 9.17
CA GLU A 53 2.00 11.46 9.81
C GLU A 53 3.32 11.67 9.06
N LYS A 54 4.45 11.66 9.79
CA LYS A 54 5.78 11.71 9.18
C LYS A 54 6.18 10.34 8.67
N THR A 55 6.51 10.27 7.39
CA THR A 55 6.86 9.01 6.72
C THR A 55 8.24 9.07 6.08
N SER A 56 8.94 7.93 6.03
CA SER A 56 10.22 7.77 5.36
C SER A 56 10.24 6.48 4.54
N TYR A 57 10.88 6.53 3.38
CA TYR A 57 11.02 5.37 2.51
C TYR A 57 12.46 4.85 2.53
N ILE A 58 12.61 3.55 2.77
CA ILE A 58 13.88 2.81 2.64
C ILE A 58 13.84 2.00 1.35
N GLY A 59 14.79 2.21 0.47
CA GLY A 59 14.86 1.47 -0.80
C GLY A 59 15.99 1.89 -1.69
N VAL A 60 16.03 1.29 -2.87
CA VAL A 60 16.98 1.60 -3.93
C VAL A 60 16.25 2.23 -5.10
N LEU A 61 16.73 3.34 -5.62
CA LEU A 61 16.28 3.95 -6.87
C LEU A 61 17.41 4.00 -7.89
N SER A 62 17.07 4.06 -9.18
CA SER A 62 18.01 4.34 -10.25
C SER A 62 18.23 5.86 -10.42
N ASP A 63 19.32 6.23 -11.06
CA ASP A 63 19.55 7.60 -11.57
C ASP A 63 18.93 7.83 -12.96
N ASP A 64 18.13 6.90 -13.48
CA ASP A 64 17.38 7.06 -14.72
C ASP A 64 16.20 8.06 -14.56
N ASN A 65 15.43 8.27 -15.63
CA ASN A 65 14.29 9.20 -15.60
C ASN A 65 13.20 8.74 -14.60
N GLY A 66 12.98 7.42 -14.48
CA GLY A 66 12.01 6.85 -13.55
C GLY A 66 12.41 7.08 -12.10
N GLY A 67 13.66 6.76 -11.75
CA GLY A 67 14.16 6.92 -10.36
C GLY A 67 14.19 8.38 -9.91
N ARG A 68 14.60 9.32 -10.78
CA ARG A 68 14.54 10.76 -10.49
C ARG A 68 13.10 11.21 -10.25
N PHE A 69 12.18 10.83 -11.13
CA PHE A 69 10.76 11.13 -10.97
C PHE A 69 10.20 10.63 -9.65
N LEU A 70 10.49 9.37 -9.29
CA LEU A 70 9.99 8.75 -8.06
C LEU A 70 10.51 9.44 -6.79
N LYS A 71 11.76 9.88 -6.80
CA LYS A 71 12.33 10.67 -5.70
C LYS A 71 11.67 12.03 -5.58
N GLU A 72 11.55 12.77 -6.69
CA GLU A 72 10.88 14.07 -6.73
C GLU A 72 9.40 13.97 -6.33
N ASP A 73 8.71 12.89 -6.71
CA ASP A 73 7.32 12.65 -6.32
C ASP A 73 7.18 12.44 -4.81
N PHE A 74 8.10 11.71 -4.16
CA PHE A 74 8.14 11.62 -2.71
C PHE A 74 8.38 12.98 -2.04
N GLU A 75 9.39 13.73 -2.50
CA GLU A 75 9.72 15.07 -1.99
C GLU A 75 8.53 16.01 -2.12
N LYS A 76 7.80 15.98 -3.24
CA LYS A 76 6.57 16.74 -3.48
C LYS A 76 5.49 16.47 -2.43
N TYR A 77 5.36 15.22 -1.96
CA TYR A 77 4.38 14.85 -0.93
C TYR A 77 4.95 14.92 0.49
N GLY A 78 6.23 15.23 0.67
CA GLY A 78 6.87 15.37 1.97
C GLY A 78 7.30 14.05 2.62
N VAL A 79 7.36 12.94 1.86
CA VAL A 79 7.96 11.69 2.32
C VAL A 79 9.48 11.86 2.41
N GLU A 80 10.09 11.52 3.56
CA GLU A 80 11.53 11.63 3.75
C GLU A 80 12.28 10.65 2.83
N THR A 81 13.30 11.15 2.10
CA THR A 81 14.06 10.42 1.07
C THR A 81 15.52 10.17 1.42
N ASP A 82 15.97 10.56 2.61
CA ASP A 82 17.37 10.47 3.04
C ASP A 82 17.88 9.03 3.18
N LEU A 83 16.96 8.06 3.29
CA LEU A 83 17.25 6.64 3.41
C LEU A 83 17.21 5.90 2.07
N ILE A 84 17.04 6.62 0.97
CA ILE A 84 17.06 6.06 -0.38
C ILE A 84 18.51 5.97 -0.88
N GLU A 85 18.90 4.80 -1.35
CA GLU A 85 20.14 4.62 -2.09
C GLU A 85 19.92 4.83 -3.58
N VAL A 86 20.68 5.73 -4.22
CA VAL A 86 20.60 5.93 -5.67
C VAL A 86 21.75 5.18 -6.33
N LYS A 87 21.43 4.31 -7.28
CA LYS A 87 22.39 3.48 -8.03
C LYS A 87 22.41 3.86 -9.50
N SER A 88 23.61 4.14 -10.04
CA SER A 88 23.78 4.51 -11.45
C SER A 88 23.87 3.30 -12.38
N GLY A 89 23.30 3.46 -13.59
CA GLY A 89 23.41 2.46 -14.65
C GLY A 89 22.39 1.33 -14.55
N TYR A 90 21.42 1.44 -13.66
CA TYR A 90 20.31 0.50 -13.53
C TYR A 90 19.02 1.07 -14.13
N ARG A 91 18.00 0.22 -14.30
CA ARG A 91 16.66 0.61 -14.75
C ARG A 91 15.70 0.52 -13.59
N SER A 92 14.88 1.56 -13.44
CA SER A 92 13.82 1.60 -12.43
C SER A 92 12.75 0.54 -12.66
N PHE A 93 12.06 0.16 -11.60
CA PHE A 93 10.81 -0.57 -11.67
C PHE A 93 9.76 0.34 -12.34
N ALA A 94 9.21 -0.10 -13.47
CA ALA A 94 8.25 0.67 -14.27
C ALA A 94 7.04 -0.16 -14.65
N SER A 95 5.91 0.51 -14.85
CA SER A 95 4.70 -0.11 -15.37
C SER A 95 4.01 0.75 -16.43
N VAL A 96 3.19 0.08 -17.24
CA VAL A 96 2.22 0.71 -18.14
C VAL A 96 0.83 0.23 -17.74
N LEU A 97 -0.06 1.17 -17.45
CA LEU A 97 -1.45 0.89 -17.10
C LEU A 97 -2.36 1.39 -18.22
N TRP A 98 -3.21 0.51 -18.72
CA TRP A 98 -4.30 0.85 -19.62
C TRP A 98 -5.60 0.97 -18.84
N LEU A 99 -6.17 2.17 -18.82
CA LEU A 99 -7.45 2.47 -18.19
C LEU A 99 -8.51 2.50 -19.27
N CYS A 100 -9.32 1.44 -19.36
CA CYS A 100 -10.29 1.23 -20.42
C CYS A 100 -11.64 1.87 -20.07
N ALA A 101 -12.12 2.78 -20.92
CA ALA A 101 -13.36 3.52 -20.68
C ALA A 101 -14.61 2.63 -20.88
N ASP A 102 -14.62 1.76 -21.91
CA ASP A 102 -15.78 0.91 -22.23
C ASP A 102 -16.13 -0.07 -21.09
N THR A 103 -15.12 -0.66 -20.48
CA THR A 103 -15.28 -1.72 -19.49
C THR A 103 -15.09 -1.24 -18.06
N ALA A 104 -14.61 0.00 -17.87
CA ALA A 104 -14.19 0.56 -16.58
C ALA A 104 -13.18 -0.33 -15.83
N THR A 105 -12.32 -1.03 -16.61
CA THR A 105 -11.28 -1.93 -16.10
C THR A 105 -9.89 -1.37 -16.35
N ARG A 106 -8.89 -1.96 -15.67
CA ARG A 106 -7.49 -1.66 -15.89
C ARG A 106 -6.69 -2.92 -16.21
N THR A 107 -5.67 -2.76 -17.06
CA THR A 107 -4.63 -3.77 -17.28
C THR A 107 -3.28 -3.16 -17.02
N CYS A 108 -2.43 -3.86 -16.28
CA CYS A 108 -1.09 -3.44 -15.94
C CYS A 108 -0.07 -4.41 -16.56
N VAL A 109 0.95 -3.85 -17.20
CA VAL A 109 2.14 -4.57 -17.61
C VAL A 109 3.32 -3.89 -16.95
N PHE A 110 4.17 -4.66 -16.27
CA PHE A 110 5.31 -4.11 -15.54
C PHE A 110 6.63 -4.80 -15.87
N ASP A 111 7.71 -4.04 -15.72
CA ASP A 111 9.11 -4.50 -15.75
C ASP A 111 9.75 -4.08 -14.42
N LYS A 112 10.19 -5.05 -13.62
CA LYS A 112 10.88 -4.77 -12.35
C LYS A 112 12.22 -4.04 -12.53
N GLY A 113 12.69 -3.88 -13.76
CA GLY A 113 13.99 -3.32 -14.04
C GLY A 113 15.10 -4.28 -13.64
N ASN A 114 16.21 -3.73 -13.17
CA ASN A 114 17.37 -4.52 -12.75
C ASN A 114 18.11 -3.92 -11.56
N LEU A 115 17.43 -3.14 -10.72
CA LEU A 115 18.01 -2.63 -9.47
C LEU A 115 18.57 -3.78 -8.63
N PRO A 116 19.69 -3.58 -7.94
CA PRO A 116 20.19 -4.59 -7.01
C PRO A 116 19.21 -4.73 -5.83
N ALA A 117 19.19 -5.93 -5.23
CA ALA A 117 18.41 -6.14 -4.01
C ALA A 117 18.84 -5.17 -2.91
N LEU A 118 17.87 -4.68 -2.15
CA LEU A 118 18.11 -3.82 -0.99
C LEU A 118 18.87 -4.60 0.09
N CYS A 119 20.02 -4.04 0.53
CA CYS A 119 20.75 -4.52 1.71
C CYS A 119 20.76 -3.39 2.74
N LEU A 120 20.16 -3.62 3.91
CA LEU A 120 19.98 -2.57 4.93
C LEU A 120 21.32 -2.10 5.50
N ASN A 121 21.60 -0.80 5.40
CA ASN A 121 22.72 -0.16 6.07
C ASN A 121 22.35 0.27 7.51
N GLU A 122 23.35 0.70 8.30
CA GLU A 122 23.13 1.03 9.71
C GLU A 122 22.19 2.22 9.93
N ALA A 123 22.17 3.20 9.03
CA ALA A 123 21.25 4.34 9.14
C ALA A 123 19.79 3.88 8.91
N GLN A 124 19.58 3.00 7.94
CA GLN A 124 18.27 2.41 7.65
C GLN A 124 17.79 1.52 8.81
N LYS A 125 18.70 0.68 9.39
CA LYS A 125 18.38 -0.15 10.56
C LYS A 125 18.04 0.71 11.78
N GLN A 126 18.74 1.82 11.99
CA GLN A 126 18.43 2.74 13.07
C GLN A 126 17.07 3.42 12.87
N ALA A 127 16.74 3.84 11.65
CA ALA A 127 15.44 4.43 11.34
C ALA A 127 14.27 3.46 11.59
N ILE A 128 14.48 2.16 11.32
CA ILE A 128 13.49 1.12 11.64
C ILE A 128 13.29 1.02 13.15
N LYS A 129 14.38 1.01 13.95
CA LYS A 129 14.30 0.92 15.42
C LYS A 129 13.59 2.11 16.06
N ASP A 130 13.71 3.29 15.45
CA ASP A 130 13.17 4.56 15.96
C ASP A 130 11.73 4.83 15.48
N ALA A 131 11.19 3.99 14.60
CA ALA A 131 9.83 4.13 14.07
C ALA A 131 8.77 3.60 15.06
N GLU A 132 7.52 3.96 14.84
CA GLU A 132 6.36 3.34 15.50
C GLU A 132 5.81 2.18 14.67
N ILE A 133 5.89 2.30 13.33
CA ILE A 133 5.34 1.33 12.38
C ILE A 133 6.32 1.13 11.22
N LEU A 134 6.57 -0.14 10.89
CA LEU A 134 7.22 -0.58 9.66
C LEU A 134 6.14 -1.09 8.69
N MET A 135 6.02 -0.46 7.51
CA MET A 135 5.17 -0.94 6.42
C MET A 135 5.98 -1.74 5.41
N VAL A 136 5.48 -2.90 5.01
CA VAL A 136 6.13 -3.78 4.01
C VAL A 136 5.11 -4.34 3.02
N ASP A 137 5.55 -4.68 1.78
CA ASP A 137 4.70 -5.29 0.75
C ASP A 137 5.28 -6.57 0.12
N GLY A 138 6.44 -7.03 0.60
CA GLY A 138 7.09 -8.24 0.14
C GLY A 138 7.84 -8.14 -1.19
N ASN A 139 7.87 -7.00 -1.87
CA ASN A 139 8.66 -6.86 -3.11
C ASN A 139 10.18 -6.93 -2.89
N GLU A 140 10.64 -6.47 -1.74
CA GLU A 140 12.02 -6.57 -1.25
C GLU A 140 12.08 -7.61 -0.12
N MET A 141 11.72 -8.88 -0.41
CA MET A 141 11.43 -9.92 0.59
C MET A 141 12.53 -10.09 1.64
N ASP A 142 13.79 -10.23 1.22
CA ASP A 142 14.89 -10.48 2.17
C ASP A 142 15.12 -9.26 3.09
N ALA A 143 15.11 -8.05 2.53
CA ALA A 143 15.23 -6.83 3.30
C ALA A 143 14.00 -6.58 4.21
N ALA A 144 12.80 -6.89 3.72
CA ALA A 144 11.57 -6.81 4.52
C ALA A 144 11.58 -7.77 5.71
N VAL A 145 12.06 -9.00 5.52
CA VAL A 145 12.22 -9.98 6.61
C VAL A 145 13.29 -9.54 7.62
N GLU A 146 14.43 -9.00 7.17
CA GLU A 146 15.46 -8.44 8.06
C GLU A 146 14.89 -7.26 8.86
N ALA A 147 14.23 -6.32 8.16
CA ALA A 147 13.60 -5.15 8.78
C ALA A 147 12.51 -5.53 9.79
N ALA A 148 11.66 -6.50 9.47
CA ALA A 148 10.59 -6.96 10.36
C ALA A 148 11.15 -7.59 11.65
N LYS A 149 12.27 -8.32 11.57
CA LYS A 149 12.96 -8.84 12.77
C LYS A 149 13.46 -7.69 13.66
N ILE A 150 14.16 -6.71 13.04
CA ILE A 150 14.65 -5.52 13.75
C ILE A 150 13.49 -4.75 14.40
N ALA A 151 12.40 -4.55 13.67
CA ALA A 151 11.20 -3.87 14.14
C ALA A 151 10.64 -4.55 15.39
N ARG A 152 10.37 -5.85 15.33
CA ARG A 152 9.81 -6.61 16.46
C ARG A 152 10.72 -6.65 17.69
N GLU A 153 12.03 -6.80 17.51
CA GLU A 153 13.02 -6.75 18.59
C GLU A 153 13.04 -5.40 19.32
N ASN A 154 12.56 -4.33 18.68
CA ASN A 154 12.53 -2.98 19.23
C ASN A 154 11.10 -2.47 19.54
N GLY A 155 10.08 -3.32 19.48
CA GLY A 155 8.69 -2.97 19.78
C GLY A 155 7.99 -2.14 18.71
N VAL A 156 8.54 -2.12 17.48
CA VAL A 156 7.96 -1.45 16.32
C VAL A 156 6.96 -2.38 15.65
N LYS A 157 5.75 -1.91 15.36
CA LYS A 157 4.70 -2.71 14.73
C LYS A 157 5.00 -2.96 13.26
N VAL A 158 4.87 -4.21 12.82
CA VAL A 158 5.01 -4.59 11.41
C VAL A 158 3.64 -4.67 10.77
N LEU A 159 3.36 -3.76 9.82
CA LEU A 159 2.17 -3.78 8.98
C LEU A 159 2.52 -4.32 7.60
N TYR A 160 1.88 -5.42 7.19
CA TYR A 160 2.11 -6.05 5.91
C TYR A 160 0.93 -5.88 4.96
N ASP A 161 1.20 -5.22 3.82
CA ASP A 161 0.32 -5.18 2.64
C ASP A 161 0.45 -6.49 1.87
N CYS A 162 -0.41 -7.46 2.18
CA CYS A 162 -0.37 -8.79 1.59
C CYS A 162 -1.09 -8.78 0.22
N CYS A 163 -0.50 -8.16 -0.78
CA CYS A 163 -1.10 -7.99 -2.11
C CYS A 163 -0.67 -9.05 -3.15
N GLY A 164 0.31 -9.90 -2.84
CA GLY A 164 0.81 -10.92 -3.78
C GLY A 164 1.37 -12.15 -3.09
N LEU A 165 1.22 -13.31 -3.77
CA LEU A 165 1.81 -14.57 -3.35
C LEU A 165 3.25 -14.64 -3.88
N TYR A 166 4.19 -14.13 -3.12
CA TYR A 166 5.63 -14.15 -3.43
C TYR A 166 6.32 -15.35 -2.76
N ASP A 167 7.41 -15.82 -3.34
CA ASP A 167 8.25 -16.84 -2.71
C ASP A 167 8.78 -16.34 -1.36
N GLY A 168 8.60 -17.13 -0.32
CA GLY A 168 9.03 -16.81 1.03
C GLY A 168 8.06 -15.92 1.83
N VAL A 169 6.85 -15.69 1.32
CA VAL A 169 5.81 -14.89 1.98
C VAL A 169 5.54 -15.34 3.42
N GLU A 170 5.63 -16.63 3.71
CA GLU A 170 5.41 -17.21 5.04
C GLU A 170 6.41 -16.67 6.07
N LYS A 171 7.65 -16.36 5.65
CA LYS A 171 8.67 -15.79 6.55
C LYS A 171 8.27 -14.39 7.01
N LEU A 172 7.66 -13.60 6.13
CA LEU A 172 7.22 -12.24 6.45
C LEU A 172 5.89 -12.27 7.22
N LEU A 173 4.95 -13.14 6.85
CA LEU A 173 3.70 -13.34 7.59
C LEU A 173 3.95 -13.71 9.06
N ALA A 174 4.94 -14.57 9.34
CA ALA A 174 5.32 -14.96 10.71
C ALA A 174 5.93 -13.82 11.55
N LEU A 175 6.28 -12.69 10.93
CA LEU A 175 6.84 -11.51 11.60
C LEU A 175 5.88 -10.31 11.60
N THR A 176 4.65 -10.51 11.12
CA THR A 176 3.66 -9.45 10.93
C THR A 176 2.78 -9.33 12.17
N ASP A 177 2.61 -8.09 12.65
CA ASP A 177 1.69 -7.77 13.75
C ASP A 177 0.31 -7.35 13.23
N ILE A 178 0.29 -6.57 12.15
CA ILE A 178 -0.93 -6.06 11.50
C ILE A 178 -0.98 -6.61 10.08
N MET A 179 -1.80 -7.62 9.86
CA MET A 179 -1.90 -8.34 8.60
C MET A 179 -3.12 -7.83 7.81
N ILE A 180 -2.88 -7.23 6.64
CA ILE A 180 -3.96 -6.67 5.82
C ILE A 180 -3.93 -7.29 4.42
N PRO A 181 -4.40 -8.53 4.25
CA PRO A 181 -4.51 -9.18 2.94
C PRO A 181 -5.77 -8.76 2.18
N SER A 182 -5.71 -8.90 0.85
CA SER A 182 -6.91 -8.95 0.03
C SER A 182 -7.66 -10.28 0.23
N GLU A 183 -8.95 -10.31 -0.09
CA GLU A 183 -9.75 -11.55 -0.11
C GLU A 183 -9.10 -12.59 -1.03
N GLU A 184 -8.63 -12.18 -2.22
CA GLU A 184 -7.96 -13.06 -3.18
C GLU A 184 -6.69 -13.69 -2.59
N PHE A 185 -5.81 -12.89 -1.98
CA PHE A 185 -4.62 -13.41 -1.29
C PHE A 185 -5.01 -14.39 -0.18
N SER A 186 -5.96 -13.98 0.66
CA SER A 186 -6.37 -14.77 1.83
C SER A 186 -6.90 -16.14 1.45
N LEU A 187 -7.79 -16.20 0.47
CA LEU A 187 -8.36 -17.46 -0.02
C LEU A 187 -7.31 -18.32 -0.73
N GLY A 188 -6.46 -17.68 -1.58
CA GLY A 188 -5.40 -18.38 -2.30
C GLY A 188 -4.33 -18.96 -1.38
N HIS A 189 -3.90 -18.22 -0.37
CA HIS A 189 -2.87 -18.65 0.58
C HIS A 189 -3.38 -19.72 1.56
N THR A 190 -4.62 -19.55 2.06
CA THR A 190 -5.17 -20.47 3.07
C THR A 190 -5.88 -21.68 2.49
N GLY A 191 -6.36 -21.61 1.24
CA GLY A 191 -7.23 -22.61 0.62
C GLY A 191 -8.65 -22.62 1.21
N CYS A 192 -9.03 -21.62 2.03
CA CYS A 192 -10.35 -21.48 2.60
C CYS A 192 -11.38 -21.02 1.56
N LYS A 193 -12.67 -21.17 1.89
CA LYS A 193 -13.78 -20.79 0.98
C LYS A 193 -14.36 -19.42 1.28
N THR A 194 -14.19 -18.94 2.51
CA THR A 194 -14.71 -17.64 2.94
C THR A 194 -13.62 -16.78 3.59
N ALA A 195 -13.82 -15.47 3.61
CA ALA A 195 -12.89 -14.54 4.24
C ALA A 195 -12.79 -14.77 5.75
N GLU A 196 -13.91 -15.14 6.41
CA GLU A 196 -13.97 -15.41 7.84
C GLU A 196 -13.15 -16.64 8.22
N GLU A 197 -13.24 -17.72 7.43
CA GLU A 197 -12.41 -18.93 7.61
C GLU A 197 -10.93 -18.60 7.40
N ALA A 198 -10.63 -17.81 6.35
CA ALA A 198 -9.27 -17.40 6.03
C ALA A 198 -8.67 -16.50 7.11
N ALA A 199 -9.43 -15.53 7.66
CA ALA A 199 -8.97 -14.66 8.73
C ALA A 199 -8.59 -15.46 9.98
N LYS A 200 -9.42 -16.40 10.41
CA LYS A 200 -9.14 -17.28 11.55
C LYS A 200 -7.90 -18.13 11.31
N LYS A 201 -7.80 -18.74 10.11
CA LYS A 201 -6.66 -19.59 9.77
C LYS A 201 -5.34 -18.81 9.72
N LEU A 202 -5.34 -17.59 9.16
CA LEU A 202 -4.18 -16.71 9.17
C LEU A 202 -3.77 -16.33 10.59
N TYR A 203 -4.75 -15.96 11.42
CA TYR A 203 -4.52 -15.62 12.82
C TYR A 203 -3.94 -16.79 13.63
N GLU A 204 -4.53 -17.98 13.51
CA GLU A 204 -4.08 -19.21 14.20
C GLU A 204 -2.71 -19.69 13.72
N THR A 205 -2.36 -19.43 12.45
CA THR A 205 -1.09 -19.91 11.87
C THR A 205 0.07 -18.98 12.19
N TYR A 206 -0.15 -17.65 12.12
CA TYR A 206 0.93 -16.65 12.19
C TYR A 206 0.91 -15.79 13.45
N HIS A 207 -0.18 -15.85 14.23
CA HIS A 207 -0.37 -15.12 15.49
C HIS A 207 -0.13 -13.60 15.40
N PRO A 208 -0.69 -12.90 14.39
CA PRO A 208 -0.67 -11.45 14.37
C PRO A 208 -1.55 -10.87 15.49
N GLU A 209 -1.44 -9.59 15.76
CA GLU A 209 -2.40 -8.90 16.65
C GLU A 209 -3.77 -8.77 16.00
N VAL A 210 -3.79 -8.60 14.68
CA VAL A 210 -5.03 -8.44 13.90
C VAL A 210 -4.87 -8.89 12.46
N VAL A 211 -5.93 -9.48 11.91
CA VAL A 211 -6.10 -9.76 10.48
C VAL A 211 -7.25 -8.91 9.94
N VAL A 212 -6.97 -8.11 8.91
CA VAL A 212 -7.97 -7.27 8.23
C VAL A 212 -8.07 -7.71 6.78
N ILE A 213 -9.15 -8.38 6.38
CA ILE A 213 -9.33 -8.79 4.98
C ILE A 213 -10.13 -7.75 4.23
N THR A 214 -9.50 -7.16 3.19
CA THR A 214 -10.16 -6.19 2.32
C THR A 214 -10.93 -6.90 1.21
N GLN A 215 -12.21 -6.50 0.99
CA GLN A 215 -13.12 -7.11 0.01
C GLN A 215 -13.61 -6.11 -1.04
N GLY A 216 -12.80 -5.08 -1.31
CA GLY A 216 -13.08 -4.05 -2.32
C GLY A 216 -14.42 -3.33 -2.06
N LYS A 217 -15.33 -3.37 -3.03
CA LYS A 217 -16.65 -2.69 -2.92
C LYS A 217 -17.60 -3.25 -1.85
N LYS A 218 -17.24 -4.35 -1.20
CA LYS A 218 -18.02 -4.93 -0.11
C LYS A 218 -17.59 -4.41 1.27
N GLY A 219 -16.47 -3.65 1.36
CA GLY A 219 -15.83 -3.29 2.62
C GLY A 219 -14.80 -4.33 3.01
N GLY A 220 -14.97 -4.95 4.14
CA GLY A 220 -14.12 -6.05 4.60
C GLY A 220 -14.43 -6.49 6.00
N ILE A 221 -13.60 -7.37 6.52
CA ILE A 221 -13.71 -7.93 7.86
C ILE A 221 -12.42 -7.72 8.65
N ILE A 222 -12.55 -7.68 9.96
CA ILE A 222 -11.46 -7.66 10.92
C ILE A 222 -11.61 -8.81 11.91
N TYR A 223 -10.50 -9.45 12.27
CA TYR A 223 -10.43 -10.51 13.29
C TYR A 223 -9.20 -10.29 14.18
N ASP A 224 -9.42 -10.16 15.48
CA ASP A 224 -8.39 -9.89 16.51
C ASP A 224 -8.17 -11.07 17.48
N GLY A 225 -8.75 -12.23 17.16
CA GLY A 225 -8.71 -13.42 18.01
C GLY A 225 -9.96 -13.61 18.89
N GLU A 226 -10.73 -12.55 19.13
CA GLU A 226 -11.94 -12.61 19.95
C GLU A 226 -13.23 -12.75 19.10
N GLY A 227 -13.33 -11.94 18.05
CA GLY A 227 -14.51 -11.93 17.19
C GLY A 227 -14.26 -11.35 15.82
N ILE A 228 -15.12 -11.70 14.86
CA ILE A 228 -15.14 -11.07 13.53
C ILE A 228 -16.10 -9.89 13.57
N ALA A 229 -15.62 -8.74 13.09
CA ALA A 229 -16.45 -7.58 12.82
C ALA A 229 -16.34 -7.16 11.36
N ASP A 230 -17.46 -6.71 10.79
CA ASP A 230 -17.50 -6.13 9.46
C ASP A 230 -17.20 -4.63 9.52
N TYR A 231 -16.56 -4.11 8.47
CA TYR A 231 -16.47 -2.66 8.25
C TYR A 231 -17.01 -2.32 6.85
N PRO A 232 -17.77 -1.21 6.72
CA PRO A 232 -18.42 -0.86 5.47
C PRO A 232 -17.48 -0.12 4.52
N ILE A 233 -17.93 0.04 3.27
CA ILE A 233 -17.48 1.14 2.41
C ILE A 233 -18.32 2.39 2.70
N TYR A 234 -17.76 3.54 2.39
CA TYR A 234 -18.49 4.81 2.46
C TYR A 234 -18.89 5.27 1.04
N PRO A 235 -20.07 5.90 0.87
CA PRO A 235 -20.56 6.31 -0.44
C PRO A 235 -19.59 7.24 -1.16
N ALA A 236 -19.15 6.87 -2.38
CA ALA A 236 -18.25 7.69 -3.18
C ALA A 236 -18.59 7.53 -4.67
N LYS A 237 -18.50 8.63 -5.42
CA LYS A 237 -18.59 8.56 -6.89
C LYS A 237 -17.23 8.14 -7.46
N VAL A 238 -17.06 6.85 -7.66
CA VAL A 238 -15.78 6.29 -8.14
C VAL A 238 -15.46 6.77 -9.56
N VAL A 239 -14.26 7.34 -9.71
CA VAL A 239 -13.65 7.77 -10.97
C VAL A 239 -12.45 6.89 -11.30
N ASP A 240 -11.59 6.61 -10.29
CA ASP A 240 -10.39 5.79 -10.45
C ASP A 240 -10.09 5.04 -9.15
N SER A 241 -10.18 3.69 -9.19
CA SER A 241 -9.88 2.82 -8.06
C SER A 241 -8.42 2.37 -7.97
N ASN A 242 -7.54 2.85 -8.87
CA ASN A 242 -6.13 2.46 -8.84
C ASN A 242 -5.45 2.93 -7.54
N GLY A 243 -4.74 2.04 -6.85
CA GLY A 243 -4.06 2.34 -5.59
C GLY A 243 -4.99 2.48 -4.37
N SER A 244 -6.28 2.11 -4.48
CA SER A 244 -7.22 2.22 -3.35
C SER A 244 -6.85 1.30 -2.18
N GLY A 245 -6.32 0.09 -2.47
CA GLY A 245 -5.78 -0.83 -1.46
C GLY A 245 -4.56 -0.23 -0.77
N ASP A 246 -3.59 0.24 -1.55
CA ASP A 246 -2.35 0.83 -1.04
C ASP A 246 -2.65 2.02 -0.11
N VAL A 247 -3.62 2.85 -0.51
CA VAL A 247 -4.10 3.99 0.31
C VAL A 247 -4.79 3.51 1.59
N PHE A 248 -5.54 2.40 1.52
CA PHE A 248 -6.13 1.78 2.73
C PHE A 248 -5.05 1.40 3.73
N HIS A 249 -3.96 0.74 3.29
CA HIS A 249 -2.84 0.34 4.15
C HIS A 249 -2.13 1.55 4.77
N GLY A 250 -1.85 2.58 3.97
CA GLY A 250 -1.26 3.82 4.47
C GLY A 250 -2.14 4.57 5.46
N ALA A 251 -3.45 4.61 5.21
CA ALA A 251 -4.43 5.20 6.14
C ALA A 251 -4.54 4.38 7.44
N PHE A 252 -4.45 3.06 7.35
CA PHE A 252 -4.45 2.18 8.53
C PHE A 252 -3.23 2.45 9.41
N ALA A 253 -2.04 2.53 8.82
CA ALA A 253 -0.82 2.92 9.53
C ALA A 253 -0.96 4.30 10.17
N ALA A 254 -1.52 5.28 9.46
CA ALA A 254 -1.78 6.62 10.01
C ALA A 254 -2.77 6.59 11.17
N GLY A 255 -3.81 5.74 11.10
CA GLY A 255 -4.78 5.54 12.19
C GLY A 255 -4.11 4.98 13.45
N ILE A 256 -3.26 3.97 13.32
CA ILE A 256 -2.46 3.43 14.44
C ILE A 256 -1.58 4.51 15.05
N ALA A 257 -0.84 5.28 14.24
CA ALA A 257 0.02 6.36 14.72
C ALA A 257 -0.75 7.50 15.43
N LYS A 258 -2.07 7.62 15.15
CA LYS A 258 -3.00 8.52 15.84
C LYS A 258 -3.62 7.91 17.11
N GLY A 259 -3.33 6.64 17.41
CA GLY A 259 -3.86 5.92 18.57
C GLY A 259 -5.27 5.39 18.41
N PHE A 260 -5.75 5.18 17.18
CA PHE A 260 -7.04 4.54 16.92
C PHE A 260 -6.95 3.04 17.21
N ASP A 261 -8.05 2.45 17.72
CA ASP A 261 -8.20 1.01 17.74
C ASP A 261 -8.33 0.44 16.31
N TYR A 262 -8.16 -0.87 16.17
CA TYR A 262 -8.11 -1.51 14.84
C TYR A 262 -9.41 -1.37 14.04
N LEU A 263 -10.57 -1.46 14.70
CA LEU A 263 -11.85 -1.30 14.01
C LEU A 263 -12.05 0.15 13.54
N LYS A 264 -11.65 1.11 14.36
CA LYS A 264 -11.64 2.53 13.98
C LYS A 264 -10.68 2.80 12.82
N CYS A 265 -9.51 2.13 12.80
CA CYS A 265 -8.60 2.17 11.66
C CYS A 265 -9.26 1.62 10.38
N CYS A 266 -10.05 0.54 10.45
CA CYS A 266 -10.80 0.01 9.31
C CYS A 266 -11.78 1.03 8.74
N HIS A 267 -12.61 1.65 9.59
CA HIS A 267 -13.56 2.69 9.18
C HIS A 267 -12.86 3.90 8.57
N PHE A 268 -11.81 4.38 9.21
CA PHE A 268 -10.99 5.49 8.73
C PHE A 268 -10.37 5.19 7.37
N SER A 269 -9.72 4.04 7.22
CA SER A 269 -9.05 3.63 5.99
C SER A 269 -10.03 3.41 4.84
N SER A 270 -11.21 2.83 5.13
CA SER A 270 -12.29 2.66 4.15
C SER A 270 -12.79 4.01 3.62
N ALA A 271 -12.95 5.01 4.48
CA ALA A 271 -13.35 6.36 4.08
C ALA A 271 -12.27 7.06 3.25
N VAL A 272 -11.00 6.98 3.68
CA VAL A 272 -9.86 7.55 2.92
C VAL A 272 -9.77 6.92 1.53
N SER A 273 -9.83 5.60 1.45
CA SER A 273 -9.78 4.84 0.19
C SER A 273 -10.97 5.18 -0.72
N GLY A 274 -12.17 5.30 -0.18
CA GLY A 274 -13.37 5.73 -0.92
C GLY A 274 -13.23 7.14 -1.48
N LEU A 275 -12.82 8.11 -0.67
CA LEU A 275 -12.57 9.49 -1.10
C LEU A 275 -11.46 9.58 -2.16
N LYS A 276 -10.37 8.84 -2.00
CA LYS A 276 -9.32 8.72 -3.01
C LYS A 276 -9.88 8.30 -4.36
N CYS A 277 -10.82 7.38 -4.39
CA CYS A 277 -11.41 6.89 -5.64
C CYS A 277 -12.24 7.92 -6.40
N THR A 278 -12.57 9.08 -5.81
CA THR A 278 -13.29 10.17 -6.49
C THR A 278 -12.44 11.01 -7.44
N GLY A 279 -11.11 10.84 -7.41
CA GLY A 279 -10.15 11.52 -8.29
C GLY A 279 -9.26 10.54 -9.06
N ILE A 280 -8.51 11.07 -10.04
CA ILE A 280 -7.57 10.30 -10.87
C ILE A 280 -6.20 10.27 -10.20
N GLY A 281 -5.55 9.09 -10.21
CA GLY A 281 -4.22 8.85 -9.67
C GLY A 281 -4.22 8.28 -8.26
N ALA A 282 -3.25 7.40 -7.98
CA ALA A 282 -3.17 6.69 -6.71
C ALA A 282 -2.81 7.62 -5.54
N ARG A 283 -1.88 8.57 -5.73
CA ARG A 283 -1.32 9.44 -4.69
C ARG A 283 -1.99 10.81 -4.64
N GLU A 284 -2.34 11.38 -5.78
CA GLU A 284 -2.81 12.77 -5.90
C GLU A 284 -4.14 13.02 -5.22
N SER A 285 -5.09 12.10 -5.39
CA SER A 285 -6.47 12.22 -4.89
C SER A 285 -6.67 11.76 -3.46
N VAL A 286 -5.61 11.34 -2.76
CA VAL A 286 -5.68 11.05 -1.32
C VAL A 286 -6.09 12.33 -0.56
N PRO A 287 -7.16 12.30 0.26
CA PRO A 287 -7.61 13.46 1.03
C PRO A 287 -6.69 13.77 2.22
N ASP A 288 -6.82 14.95 2.79
CA ASP A 288 -6.26 15.28 4.09
C ASP A 288 -7.14 14.75 5.24
N PHE A 289 -6.59 14.75 6.45
CA PHE A 289 -7.24 14.21 7.65
C PHE A 289 -8.57 14.93 7.99
N GLU A 290 -8.62 16.26 7.88
CA GLU A 290 -9.81 17.02 8.23
C GLU A 290 -10.95 16.76 7.23
N THR A 291 -10.63 16.59 5.95
CA THR A 291 -11.59 16.19 4.93
C THR A 291 -12.20 14.82 5.26
N VAL A 292 -11.38 13.84 5.65
CA VAL A 292 -11.85 12.49 6.03
C VAL A 292 -12.71 12.54 7.28
N LYS A 293 -12.30 13.27 8.30
CA LYS A 293 -13.05 13.44 9.55
C LYS A 293 -14.44 14.03 9.31
N LYS A 294 -14.51 15.08 8.50
CA LYS A 294 -15.78 15.70 8.11
C LYS A 294 -16.65 14.70 7.35
N TYR A 295 -16.08 14.00 6.38
CA TYR A 295 -16.79 13.02 5.56
C TYR A 295 -17.36 11.86 6.39
N LEU A 296 -16.59 11.30 7.32
CA LEU A 296 -17.06 10.26 8.24
C LEU A 296 -18.21 10.74 9.08
N LYS A 297 -18.12 11.95 9.65
CA LYS A 297 -19.21 12.53 10.47
C LYS A 297 -20.49 12.74 9.64
N GLU A 298 -20.40 13.19 8.40
CA GLU A 298 -21.54 13.33 7.48
C GLU A 298 -22.19 11.98 7.13
N ASN A 299 -21.42 10.88 7.25
CA ASN A 299 -21.88 9.51 7.03
C ASN A 299 -22.20 8.75 8.34
N GLY A 300 -22.34 9.46 9.45
CA GLY A 300 -22.81 8.89 10.74
C GLY A 300 -21.72 8.16 11.55
N TYR A 301 -20.44 8.37 11.23
CA TYR A 301 -19.32 7.81 12.00
C TYR A 301 -18.45 8.91 12.60
N GLU A 302 -18.19 8.84 13.90
CA GLU A 302 -17.37 9.82 14.63
C GLU A 302 -16.00 9.21 14.97
N LEU A 303 -14.91 9.91 14.53
CA LEU A 303 -13.54 9.50 14.79
C LEU A 303 -13.10 9.81 16.23
#